data_ca2c2c173f30e68d16b7d24ac530cfe2
#
_entry.id   ca2c2c173f30e68d16b7d24ac530cfe2
#
_cell.length_a   1.000
_cell.length_b   1.000
_cell.length_c   1.000
_cell.angle_alpha   90.00
_cell.angle_beta   90.00
_cell.angle_gamma   90.00
#
_symmetry.space_group_name_H-M   'P 1'
#
loop_
_entity.id
_entity.type
_entity.pdbx_description
1 polymer ?
#
loop_
_entity_poly.entity_id
_entity_poly.type
_entity_poly.pdbx_seq_one_letter_code
_entity_poly.pdbx_strand_id
1 'polypeptide(L)'
;GADGMDEISFTGDTYVAELKDGKVTEYVLNPAQYGLSTHQLKDIQIRDAQESKAMILDVLNGKHDTEKSAAARDIVLMNAGAAIYVSGQAASLQAGIHKAAEVIDSGAALEKLNQLITLSNKV
;
A
#
# COMPACT_ATOMS: atom_id res chain seq x y z
N GLY A 1 13.01 -1.73 0.62
CA GLY A 1 12.96 -3.15 0.20
C GLY A 1 14.34 -3.76 0.02
N ALA A 2 14.50 -5.02 0.37
CA ALA A 2 15.76 -5.76 0.13
C ALA A 2 16.07 -5.91 -1.39
N ASP A 3 15.05 -5.79 -2.23
CA ASP A 3 15.12 -5.79 -3.69
C ASP A 3 15.53 -4.46 -4.33
N GLY A 4 15.75 -3.42 -3.50
CA GLY A 4 16.09 -2.06 -3.93
C GLY A 4 14.90 -1.16 -4.18
N MET A 5 13.68 -1.60 -3.89
CA MET A 5 12.48 -0.74 -3.93
C MET A 5 12.55 0.32 -2.84
N ASP A 6 12.20 1.56 -3.14
CA ASP A 6 12.22 2.68 -2.20
C ASP A 6 11.17 2.51 -1.09
N GLU A 7 10.01 1.96 -1.43
CA GLU A 7 8.90 1.71 -0.53
C GLU A 7 9.02 0.33 0.14
N ILE A 8 8.05 0.00 0.99
CA ILE A 8 7.90 -1.34 1.55
C ILE A 8 7.60 -2.30 0.41
N SER A 9 8.48 -3.28 0.21
CA SER A 9 8.35 -4.24 -0.87
C SER A 9 7.40 -5.39 -0.53
N PHE A 10 6.85 -5.98 -1.56
CA PHE A 10 6.02 -7.18 -1.49
C PHE A 10 6.72 -8.42 -2.11
N THR A 11 7.95 -8.27 -2.57
CA THR A 11 8.73 -9.39 -3.12
C THR A 11 9.45 -10.20 -2.05
N GLY A 12 9.52 -9.70 -0.84
CA GLY A 12 10.23 -10.29 0.29
C GLY A 12 10.46 -9.28 1.40
N ASP A 13 11.64 -9.31 1.98
CA ASP A 13 11.97 -8.53 3.16
C ASP A 13 12.14 -7.03 2.88
N THR A 14 11.76 -6.23 3.86
CA THR A 14 12.05 -4.80 3.95
C THR A 14 12.71 -4.52 5.30
N TYR A 15 13.85 -3.84 5.30
CA TYR A 15 14.54 -3.43 6.51
C TYR A 15 13.96 -2.11 7.00
N VAL A 16 13.56 -2.08 8.26
CA VAL A 16 12.88 -0.94 8.88
C VAL A 16 13.67 -0.44 10.08
N ALA A 17 13.83 0.88 10.16
CA ALA A 17 14.24 1.57 11.37
C ALA A 17 13.09 2.48 11.80
N GLU A 18 12.49 2.19 12.94
CA GLU A 18 11.32 2.92 13.46
C GLU A 18 11.74 3.77 14.65
N LEU A 19 11.47 5.07 14.58
CA LEU A 19 11.54 5.97 15.72
C LEU A 19 10.17 6.07 16.38
N LYS A 20 10.09 5.64 17.64
CA LYS A 20 8.88 5.74 18.46
C LYS A 20 9.26 6.05 19.91
N ASP A 21 8.58 7.01 20.52
CA ASP A 21 8.79 7.41 21.91
C ASP A 21 10.27 7.72 22.21
N GLY A 22 10.97 8.37 21.27
CA GLY A 22 12.38 8.73 21.41
C GLY A 22 13.37 7.57 21.24
N LYS A 23 12.89 6.38 20.86
CA LYS A 23 13.71 5.17 20.70
C LYS A 23 13.67 4.67 19.27
N VAL A 24 14.82 4.34 18.69
CA VAL A 24 14.94 3.68 17.39
C VAL A 24 14.96 2.16 17.59
N THR A 25 14.09 1.48 16.87
CA THR A 25 14.02 0.00 16.80
C THR A 25 14.22 -0.44 15.36
N GLU A 26 15.11 -1.39 15.14
CA GLU A 26 15.35 -1.99 13.83
C GLU A 26 14.68 -3.37 13.75
N TYR A 27 14.00 -3.64 12.64
CA TYR A 27 13.37 -4.94 12.39
C TYR A 27 13.22 -5.22 10.90
N VAL A 28 12.92 -6.48 10.59
CA VAL A 28 12.64 -6.93 9.23
C VAL A 28 11.13 -7.15 9.09
N LEU A 29 10.59 -6.66 8.00
CA LEU A 29 9.19 -6.72 7.64
C LEU A 29 9.03 -7.61 6.41
N ASN A 30 8.10 -8.57 6.45
CA ASN A 30 7.81 -9.45 5.32
C ASN A 30 6.28 -9.53 5.13
N PRO A 31 5.77 -9.48 3.89
CA PRO A 31 4.32 -9.53 3.62
C PRO A 31 3.61 -10.73 4.26
N ALA A 32 4.26 -11.89 4.30
CA ALA A 32 3.69 -13.11 4.87
C ALA A 32 3.33 -12.97 6.36
N GLN A 33 4.02 -12.11 7.11
CA GLN A 33 3.72 -11.83 8.52
C GLN A 33 2.34 -11.19 8.71
N TYR A 34 1.79 -10.60 7.66
CA TYR A 34 0.52 -9.86 7.65
C TYR A 34 -0.56 -10.55 6.82
N GLY A 35 -0.34 -11.82 6.45
CA GLY A 35 -1.29 -12.59 5.65
C GLY A 35 -1.38 -12.16 4.19
N LEU A 36 -0.39 -11.40 3.71
CA LEU A 36 -0.29 -10.99 2.31
C LEU A 36 0.59 -11.95 1.53
N SER A 37 0.36 -12.06 0.23
CA SER A 37 1.16 -12.92 -0.64
C SER A 37 2.49 -12.24 -1.01
N THR A 38 3.50 -13.06 -1.30
CA THR A 38 4.73 -12.59 -1.94
C THR A 38 4.53 -12.58 -3.44
N HIS A 39 4.88 -11.48 -4.10
CA HIS A 39 4.74 -11.29 -5.53
C HIS A 39 6.09 -10.99 -6.18
N GLN A 40 6.12 -10.89 -7.50
CA GLN A 40 7.30 -10.50 -8.27
C GLN A 40 7.16 -9.05 -8.78
N LEU A 41 8.27 -8.31 -8.87
CA LEU A 41 8.24 -6.93 -9.38
C LEU A 41 7.58 -6.81 -10.76
N LYS A 42 7.73 -7.82 -11.62
CA LYS A 42 7.09 -7.85 -12.94
C LYS A 42 5.57 -7.74 -12.88
N ASP A 43 4.95 -8.16 -11.75
CA ASP A 43 3.49 -8.17 -11.60
C ASP A 43 2.90 -6.76 -11.49
N ILE A 44 3.72 -5.77 -11.13
CA ILE A 44 3.30 -4.36 -11.07
C ILE A 44 4.02 -3.46 -12.08
N GLN A 45 4.86 -4.02 -12.95
CA GLN A 45 5.49 -3.23 -14.01
C GLN A 45 4.44 -2.64 -14.95
N ILE A 46 4.64 -1.37 -15.30
CA ILE A 46 3.77 -0.62 -16.18
C ILE A 46 4.60 -0.03 -17.33
N ARG A 47 3.97 0.24 -18.46
CA ARG A 47 4.60 0.81 -19.66
C ARG A 47 4.52 2.32 -19.71
N ASP A 48 3.42 2.88 -19.19
CA ASP A 48 3.11 4.30 -19.30
C ASP A 48 2.15 4.75 -18.19
N ALA A 49 1.87 6.06 -18.14
CA ALA A 49 0.98 6.66 -17.16
C ALA A 49 -0.48 6.18 -17.29
N GLN A 50 -0.92 5.81 -18.48
CA GLN A 50 -2.27 5.28 -18.72
C GLN A 50 -2.45 3.93 -18.04
N GLU A 51 -1.47 3.04 -18.19
CA GLU A 51 -1.48 1.74 -17.53
C GLU A 51 -1.36 1.88 -16.01
N SER A 52 -0.53 2.81 -15.54
CA SER A 52 -0.42 3.13 -14.10
C SER A 52 -1.76 3.59 -13.53
N LYS A 53 -2.43 4.52 -14.21
CA LYS A 53 -3.76 5.02 -13.82
C LYS A 53 -4.78 3.89 -13.74
N ALA A 54 -4.81 3.02 -14.75
CA ALA A 54 -5.74 1.88 -14.77
C ALA A 54 -5.50 0.94 -13.58
N MET A 55 -4.23 0.63 -13.27
CA MET A 55 -3.87 -0.21 -12.14
C MET A 55 -4.27 0.43 -10.81
N ILE A 56 -4.03 1.72 -10.62
CA ILE A 56 -4.42 2.46 -9.40
C ILE A 56 -5.95 2.43 -9.24
N LEU A 57 -6.71 2.68 -10.31
CA LEU A 57 -8.18 2.65 -10.26
C LEU A 57 -8.71 1.25 -9.96
N ASP A 58 -8.08 0.20 -10.47
CA ASP A 58 -8.44 -1.17 -10.14
C ASP A 58 -8.27 -1.45 -8.64
N VAL A 59 -7.16 -1.02 -8.03
CA VAL A 59 -6.96 -1.13 -6.57
C VAL A 59 -8.03 -0.36 -5.81
N LEU A 60 -8.30 0.90 -6.17
CA LEU A 60 -9.27 1.74 -5.48
C LEU A 60 -10.72 1.28 -5.66
N ASN A 61 -11.01 0.50 -6.71
CA ASN A 61 -12.29 -0.18 -6.91
C ASN A 61 -12.36 -1.55 -6.22
N GLY A 62 -11.34 -1.91 -5.45
CA GLY A 62 -11.31 -3.16 -4.68
C GLY A 62 -11.05 -4.41 -5.52
N LYS A 63 -10.56 -4.28 -6.75
CA LYS A 63 -10.24 -5.43 -7.59
C LYS A 63 -9.02 -6.18 -7.09
N HIS A 64 -9.11 -7.51 -7.05
CA HIS A 64 -8.01 -8.41 -6.71
C HIS A 64 -8.22 -9.82 -7.27
N ASP A 65 -8.88 -9.90 -8.42
CA ASP A 65 -9.31 -11.15 -9.08
C ASP A 65 -8.28 -11.73 -10.06
N THR A 66 -7.22 -10.97 -10.35
CA THR A 66 -6.08 -11.43 -11.15
C THR A 66 -4.79 -11.35 -10.33
N GLU A 67 -3.74 -12.07 -10.75
CA GLU A 67 -2.41 -11.99 -10.13
C GLU A 67 -1.91 -10.54 -10.08
N LYS A 68 -2.04 -9.80 -11.18
CA LYS A 68 -1.61 -8.42 -11.29
C LYS A 68 -2.40 -7.49 -10.37
N SER A 69 -3.72 -7.62 -10.32
CA SER A 69 -4.56 -6.80 -9.43
C SER A 69 -4.37 -7.14 -7.96
N ALA A 70 -4.15 -8.41 -7.63
CA ALA A 70 -3.80 -8.84 -6.27
C ALA A 70 -2.45 -8.28 -5.83
N ALA A 71 -1.42 -8.37 -6.69
CA ALA A 71 -0.11 -7.81 -6.41
C ALA A 71 -0.16 -6.29 -6.19
N ALA A 72 -0.86 -5.57 -7.05
CA ALA A 72 -1.05 -4.12 -6.93
C ALA A 72 -1.78 -3.76 -5.63
N ARG A 73 -2.81 -4.52 -5.25
CA ARG A 73 -3.51 -4.34 -3.98
C ARG A 73 -2.60 -4.56 -2.79
N ASP A 74 -1.85 -5.65 -2.76
CA ASP A 74 -1.01 -6.02 -1.62
C ASP A 74 0.08 -5.00 -1.34
N ILE A 75 0.76 -4.46 -2.37
CA ILE A 75 1.76 -3.41 -2.16
C ILE A 75 1.13 -2.12 -1.63
N VAL A 76 -0.06 -1.76 -2.11
CA VAL A 76 -0.80 -0.60 -1.61
C VAL A 76 -1.19 -0.80 -0.15
N LEU A 77 -1.69 -1.99 0.22
CA LEU A 77 -2.06 -2.29 1.62
C LEU A 77 -0.87 -2.18 2.57
N MET A 78 0.30 -2.69 2.19
CA MET A 78 1.51 -2.59 3.00
C MET A 78 1.91 -1.13 3.25
N ASN A 79 2.01 -0.35 2.19
CA ASN A 79 2.49 1.03 2.25
C ASN A 79 1.45 1.99 2.86
N ALA A 80 0.18 1.88 2.49
CA ALA A 80 -0.89 2.66 3.10
C ALA A 80 -1.09 2.27 4.58
N GLY A 81 -1.01 0.99 4.90
CA GLY A 81 -1.08 0.51 6.28
C GLY A 81 0.02 1.08 7.16
N ALA A 82 1.25 1.16 6.65
CA ALA A 82 2.38 1.79 7.34
C ALA A 82 2.12 3.28 7.57
N ALA A 83 1.62 4.00 6.57
CA ALA A 83 1.27 5.42 6.70
C ALA A 83 0.18 5.65 7.76
N ILE A 84 -0.85 4.80 7.79
CA ILE A 84 -1.92 4.86 8.80
C ILE A 84 -1.36 4.60 10.20
N TYR A 85 -0.50 3.59 10.35
CA TYR A 85 0.17 3.29 11.62
C TYR A 85 1.02 4.46 12.11
N VAL A 86 1.89 5.00 11.26
CA VAL A 86 2.79 6.12 11.61
C VAL A 86 2.00 7.39 11.96
N SER A 87 0.82 7.60 11.36
CA SER A 87 -0.05 8.74 11.69
C SER A 87 -0.70 8.65 13.07
N GLY A 88 -0.58 7.51 13.75
CA GLY A 88 -1.22 7.26 15.05
C GLY A 88 -2.68 6.79 14.96
N GLN A 89 -3.21 6.56 13.75
CA GLN A 89 -4.60 6.12 13.57
C GLN A 89 -4.79 4.61 13.68
N ALA A 90 -3.72 3.86 13.85
CA ALA A 90 -3.74 2.43 14.13
C ALA A 90 -2.67 2.10 15.17
N ALA A 91 -2.98 1.16 16.05
CA ALA A 91 -2.10 0.78 17.16
C ALA A 91 -0.91 -0.10 16.74
N SER A 92 -0.96 -0.69 15.55
CA SER A 92 0.07 -1.56 14.99
C SER A 92 0.06 -1.50 13.46
N LEU A 93 1.12 -1.99 12.84
CA LEU A 93 1.16 -2.12 11.37
C LEU A 93 0.06 -3.07 10.88
N GLN A 94 -0.18 -4.19 11.57
CA GLN A 94 -1.28 -5.10 11.23
C GLN A 94 -2.64 -4.38 11.22
N ALA A 95 -2.92 -3.59 12.25
CA ALA A 95 -4.16 -2.80 12.32
C ALA A 95 -4.21 -1.73 11.21
N GLY A 96 -3.08 -1.13 10.87
CA GLY A 96 -2.96 -0.18 9.75
C GLY A 96 -3.28 -0.81 8.41
N ILE A 97 -2.78 -2.02 8.14
CA ILE A 97 -3.06 -2.79 6.92
C ILE A 97 -4.55 -3.14 6.83
N HIS A 98 -5.16 -3.60 7.94
CA HIS A 98 -6.61 -3.86 7.99
C HIS A 98 -7.42 -2.59 7.69
N LYS A 99 -7.02 -1.46 8.28
CA LYS A 99 -7.67 -0.17 8.04
C LYS A 99 -7.56 0.26 6.57
N ALA A 100 -6.40 0.06 5.95
CA ALA A 100 -6.21 0.34 4.52
C ALA A 100 -7.17 -0.51 3.67
N ALA A 101 -7.31 -1.80 3.97
CA ALA A 101 -8.26 -2.67 3.26
C ALA A 101 -9.71 -2.19 3.42
N GLU A 102 -10.13 -1.84 4.64
CA GLU A 102 -11.48 -1.31 4.89
C GLU A 102 -11.76 -0.04 4.10
N VAL A 103 -10.81 0.89 4.06
CA VAL A 103 -10.95 2.17 3.35
C VAL A 103 -11.04 1.98 1.84
N ILE A 104 -10.32 1.01 1.29
CA ILE A 104 -10.41 0.63 -0.12
C ILE A 104 -11.76 -0.03 -0.41
N ASP A 105 -12.12 -1.05 0.37
CA ASP A 105 -13.30 -1.89 0.11
C ASP A 105 -14.62 -1.14 0.34
N SER A 106 -14.63 -0.14 1.21
CA SER A 106 -15.79 0.75 1.42
C SER A 106 -15.98 1.80 0.33
N GLY A 107 -14.98 2.00 -0.55
CA GLY A 107 -14.97 3.06 -1.55
C GLY A 107 -14.50 4.42 -1.03
N ALA A 108 -14.15 4.54 0.25
CA ALA A 108 -13.73 5.82 0.83
C ALA A 108 -12.42 6.34 0.22
N ALA A 109 -11.49 5.46 -0.15
CA ALA A 109 -10.24 5.85 -0.81
C ALA A 109 -10.50 6.41 -2.22
N LEU A 110 -11.39 5.77 -3.00
CA LEU A 110 -11.79 6.26 -4.32
C LEU A 110 -12.50 7.62 -4.21
N GLU A 111 -13.39 7.78 -3.25
CA GLU A 111 -14.05 9.05 -2.97
C GLU A 111 -13.04 10.16 -2.65
N LYS A 112 -12.00 9.86 -1.87
CA LYS A 112 -10.93 10.81 -1.56
C LYS A 112 -10.16 11.24 -2.81
N LEU A 113 -9.87 10.32 -3.74
CA LEU A 113 -9.26 10.65 -5.02
C LEU A 113 -10.16 11.60 -5.82
N ASN A 114 -11.47 11.33 -5.89
CA ASN A 114 -12.43 12.18 -6.61
C ASN A 114 -12.51 13.58 -6.01
N GLN A 115 -12.45 13.70 -4.68
CA GLN A 115 -12.39 15.00 -3.99
C GLN A 115 -11.12 15.76 -4.37
N LEU A 116 -9.96 15.09 -4.42
CA LEU A 116 -8.70 15.70 -4.83
C LEU A 116 -8.77 16.19 -6.30
N ILE A 117 -9.30 15.39 -7.20
CA ILE A 117 -9.48 15.77 -8.61
C ILE A 117 -10.37 17.01 -8.72
N THR A 118 -11.50 17.03 -8.01
CA THR A 118 -12.43 18.16 -8.00
C THR A 118 -11.76 19.42 -7.48
N LEU A 119 -11.05 19.31 -6.36
CA LEU A 119 -10.39 20.46 -5.73
C LEU A 119 -9.27 21.02 -6.62
N SER A 120 -8.43 20.15 -7.19
CA SER A 120 -7.29 20.55 -8.02
C SER A 120 -7.72 21.22 -9.34
N ASN A 121 -8.91 20.93 -9.83
CA ASN A 121 -9.46 21.54 -11.05
C ASN A 121 -10.20 22.87 -10.81
N LYS A 122 -10.32 23.30 -9.56
CA LYS A 122 -10.90 24.61 -9.20
C LYS A 122 -9.88 25.73 -9.14
N VAL A 123 -8.63 25.41 -9.24
CA VAL A 123 -7.49 26.36 -9.08
C VAL A 123 -7.07 26.91 -10.43
#